data_ea735ceadcad084bdd463b3d71228f21
#
_entry.id   ea735ceadcad084bdd463b3d71228f21
#
_cell.length_a   1.000
_cell.length_b   1.000
_cell.length_c   1.000
_cell.angle_alpha   90.00
_cell.angle_beta   90.00
_cell.angle_gamma   90.00
#
_symmetry.space_group_name_H-M   'P 1'
#
loop_
_entity.id
_entity.type
_entity.pdbx_description
1 polymer ?
#
loop_
_entity_poly.entity_id
_entity_poly.type
_entity_poly.pdbx_seq_one_letter_code
_entity_poly.pdbx_strand_id
1 'polypeptide(L)'
;MVPTTPLALVEKSLAGIPLSDAEAMAVLNHDGWDVMDILYAAYHVRKATWGKQVAIHIINNAQNGYCPEDCTYCVQAKTSKADIESYTMKEESEIMAEAKSAYESGAHRYCMVFSGRGPSKKRVETLAGYIQKIKAHYPIEVCVSSGLLDAEGAKTLKAAGLDRLNHNLNTSKEHYKTICSTHTYQDRLNTLQAGKAAGLGLCSGMILGMGESLADIVEVARSLAAIEAISIPINFLIPIEGAALKSEQVLTPEHCLRVLCLFRFLNPKAEIRAAAGRELHLRQLQVLAMYPANSLFMQGYLNTQGDSAFQTLQMIQDGGFEISSDQQLDLLIEKFRQISSETEKSTPSRADQVVLKQLDQLRPARQPLGVG
;
A
#
# COMPACT_ATOMS: atom_id res chain seq x y z
N MET A 1 -16.02 20.39 -20.43
CA MET A 1 -14.81 20.96 -21.06
C MET A 1 -13.65 20.75 -20.09
N VAL A 2 -12.52 20.23 -20.56
CA VAL A 2 -11.33 20.08 -19.70
C VAL A 2 -10.74 21.48 -19.45
N PRO A 3 -10.38 21.82 -18.19
CA PRO A 3 -9.75 23.12 -17.89
C PRO A 3 -8.41 23.27 -18.61
N THR A 4 -7.97 24.51 -18.78
CA THR A 4 -6.67 24.80 -19.41
C THR A 4 -5.48 24.43 -18.53
N THR A 5 -5.68 24.35 -17.20
CA THR A 5 -4.62 23.99 -16.23
C THR A 5 -5.13 23.02 -15.16
N PRO A 6 -4.26 22.14 -14.62
CA PRO A 6 -4.62 21.23 -13.52
C PRO A 6 -5.04 21.95 -12.24
N LEU A 7 -4.61 23.20 -12.02
CA LEU A 7 -4.95 23.99 -10.83
C LEU A 7 -6.45 24.18 -10.68
N ALA A 8 -7.22 24.24 -11.77
CA ALA A 8 -8.67 24.30 -11.70
C ALA A 8 -9.33 23.08 -11.04
N LEU A 9 -8.63 21.94 -10.97
CA LEU A 9 -9.12 20.75 -10.27
C LEU A 9 -9.02 20.86 -8.76
N VAL A 10 -8.16 21.74 -8.24
CA VAL A 10 -7.94 21.89 -6.79
C VAL A 10 -9.22 22.33 -6.09
N GLU A 11 -9.86 23.37 -6.59
CA GLU A 11 -11.10 23.90 -5.99
C GLU A 11 -12.22 22.85 -6.05
N LYS A 12 -12.39 22.17 -7.19
CA LYS A 12 -13.37 21.09 -7.31
C LYS A 12 -13.11 19.97 -6.29
N SER A 13 -11.87 19.51 -6.20
CA SER A 13 -11.47 18.44 -5.29
C SER A 13 -11.76 18.81 -3.83
N LEU A 14 -11.34 19.99 -3.40
CA LEU A 14 -11.53 20.46 -2.02
C LEU A 14 -13.00 20.73 -1.68
N ALA A 15 -13.81 21.16 -2.66
CA ALA A 15 -15.24 21.34 -2.51
C ALA A 15 -16.03 20.03 -2.57
N GLY A 16 -15.39 18.88 -2.84
CA GLY A 16 -16.06 17.60 -3.02
C GLY A 16 -16.87 17.48 -4.31
N ILE A 17 -16.60 18.35 -5.30
CA ILE A 17 -17.25 18.32 -6.61
C ILE A 17 -16.58 17.24 -7.46
N PRO A 18 -17.31 16.22 -7.95
CA PRO A 18 -16.73 15.15 -8.74
C PRO A 18 -16.04 15.67 -10.03
N LEU A 19 -14.87 15.14 -10.33
CA LEU A 19 -14.25 15.35 -11.63
C LEU A 19 -15.04 14.59 -12.71
N SER A 20 -15.23 15.23 -13.87
CA SER A 20 -15.76 14.56 -15.05
C SER A 20 -14.81 13.49 -15.57
N ASP A 21 -15.29 12.58 -16.44
CA ASP A 21 -14.44 11.56 -17.07
C ASP A 21 -13.31 12.22 -17.88
N ALA A 22 -13.60 13.28 -18.61
CA ALA A 22 -12.61 14.00 -19.40
C ALA A 22 -11.51 14.63 -18.53
N GLU A 23 -11.86 15.18 -17.35
CA GLU A 23 -10.88 15.73 -16.40
C GLU A 23 -10.03 14.61 -15.76
N ALA A 24 -10.66 13.52 -15.36
CA ALA A 24 -9.94 12.38 -14.80
C ALA A 24 -8.98 11.75 -15.81
N MET A 25 -9.42 11.59 -17.06
CA MET A 25 -8.59 11.10 -18.15
C MET A 25 -7.45 12.07 -18.51
N ALA A 26 -7.68 13.39 -18.45
CA ALA A 26 -6.63 14.37 -18.70
C ALA A 26 -5.50 14.32 -17.65
N VAL A 27 -5.79 13.93 -16.41
CA VAL A 27 -4.76 13.68 -15.37
C VAL A 27 -3.90 12.47 -15.75
N LEU A 28 -4.50 11.41 -16.30
CA LEU A 28 -3.80 10.16 -16.63
C LEU A 28 -3.08 10.19 -17.96
N ASN A 29 -3.52 11.05 -18.90
CA ASN A 29 -3.04 11.07 -20.28
C ASN A 29 -1.69 11.77 -20.39
N HIS A 30 -0.73 11.13 -21.08
CA HIS A 30 0.63 11.65 -21.26
C HIS A 30 0.69 12.82 -22.27
N ASP A 31 -0.24 12.88 -23.21
CA ASP A 31 -0.32 13.94 -24.24
C ASP A 31 -1.05 15.21 -23.75
N GLY A 32 -1.41 15.22 -22.45
CA GLY A 32 -2.17 16.32 -21.84
C GLY A 32 -1.30 17.30 -21.07
N TRP A 33 -1.64 17.52 -19.81
CA TRP A 33 -0.90 18.40 -18.92
C TRP A 33 0.47 17.82 -18.55
N ASP A 34 1.46 18.72 -18.35
CA ASP A 34 2.75 18.30 -17.79
C ASP A 34 2.59 17.66 -16.40
N VAL A 35 3.37 16.63 -16.13
CA VAL A 35 3.28 15.90 -14.85
C VAL A 35 3.64 16.78 -13.66
N MET A 36 4.54 17.76 -13.83
CA MET A 36 4.91 18.66 -12.74
C MET A 36 3.78 19.62 -12.40
N ASP A 37 3.00 20.08 -13.39
CA ASP A 37 1.81 20.89 -13.15
C ASP A 37 0.72 20.11 -12.40
N ILE A 38 0.55 18.84 -12.75
CA ILE A 38 -0.39 17.91 -12.07
C ILE A 38 0.06 17.67 -10.63
N LEU A 39 1.35 17.41 -10.41
CA LEU A 39 1.93 17.22 -9.09
C LEU A 39 1.75 18.46 -8.20
N TYR A 40 2.02 19.65 -8.78
CA TYR A 40 1.83 20.91 -8.08
C TYR A 40 0.37 21.09 -7.64
N ALA A 41 -0.58 20.86 -8.54
CA ALA A 41 -2.00 20.94 -8.23
C ALA A 41 -2.42 19.89 -7.18
N ALA A 42 -2.01 18.63 -7.31
CA ALA A 42 -2.29 17.57 -6.34
C ALA A 42 -1.70 17.87 -4.95
N TYR A 43 -0.51 18.50 -4.92
CA TYR A 43 0.09 18.95 -3.66
C TYR A 43 -0.75 19.99 -2.95
N HIS A 44 -1.38 20.93 -3.65
CA HIS A 44 -2.31 21.88 -3.02
C HIS A 44 -3.47 21.17 -2.33
N VAL A 45 -4.05 20.15 -2.96
CA VAL A 45 -5.11 19.35 -2.35
C VAL A 45 -4.58 18.61 -1.11
N ARG A 46 -3.44 17.93 -1.24
CA ARG A 46 -2.81 17.21 -0.13
C ARG A 46 -2.48 18.14 1.03
N LYS A 47 -1.87 19.29 0.74
CA LYS A 47 -1.45 20.28 1.75
C LYS A 47 -2.61 20.85 2.55
N ALA A 48 -3.77 21.05 1.91
CA ALA A 48 -4.96 21.55 2.57
C ALA A 48 -5.50 20.62 3.67
N THR A 49 -5.31 19.29 3.51
CA THR A 49 -5.81 18.30 4.48
C THR A 49 -4.70 17.75 5.39
N TRP A 50 -3.53 17.51 4.85
CA TRP A 50 -2.45 16.73 5.51
C TRP A 50 -1.19 17.56 5.80
N GLY A 51 -1.13 18.82 5.37
CA GLY A 51 0.06 19.66 5.55
C GLY A 51 1.30 18.99 4.93
N LYS A 52 2.36 18.87 5.72
CA LYS A 52 3.62 18.21 5.36
C LYS A 52 3.76 16.81 5.98
N GLN A 53 2.76 16.33 6.69
CA GLN A 53 2.83 15.07 7.43
C GLN A 53 2.83 13.86 6.52
N VAL A 54 3.72 12.91 6.78
CA VAL A 54 3.83 11.59 6.12
C VAL A 54 3.64 10.50 7.16
N ALA A 55 2.63 9.66 6.98
CA ALA A 55 2.39 8.51 7.84
C ALA A 55 3.22 7.32 7.37
N ILE A 56 4.09 6.81 8.24
CA ILE A 56 4.88 5.61 7.98
C ILE A 56 4.08 4.39 8.42
N HIS A 57 4.04 3.38 7.56
CA HIS A 57 3.43 2.09 7.88
C HIS A 57 4.47 0.98 7.82
N ILE A 58 4.38 0.06 8.76
CA ILE A 58 5.18 -1.17 8.77
C ILE A 58 4.27 -2.38 8.65
N ILE A 59 4.62 -3.27 7.74
CA ILE A 59 3.89 -4.52 7.50
C ILE A 59 4.55 -5.65 8.25
N ASN A 60 3.73 -6.40 8.98
CA ASN A 60 4.03 -7.74 9.44
C ASN A 60 3.38 -8.74 8.48
N ASN A 61 4.18 -9.54 7.80
CA ASN A 61 3.70 -10.73 7.09
C ASN A 61 3.44 -11.84 8.12
N ALA A 62 2.31 -11.76 8.81
CA ALA A 62 2.00 -12.57 9.99
C ALA A 62 1.66 -14.02 9.67
N GLN A 63 1.33 -14.31 8.41
CA GLN A 63 1.22 -15.65 7.83
C GLN A 63 1.56 -15.58 6.36
N ASN A 64 2.42 -16.47 5.85
CA ASN A 64 2.87 -16.49 4.48
C ASN A 64 2.64 -17.86 3.81
N GLY A 65 2.19 -17.85 2.56
CA GLY A 65 1.87 -19.07 1.83
C GLY A 65 0.53 -19.70 2.22
N TYR A 66 0.30 -20.94 1.76
CA TYR A 66 -0.89 -21.77 2.06
C TYR A 66 -2.25 -21.09 1.75
N CYS A 67 -2.30 -20.17 0.79
CA CYS A 67 -3.55 -19.51 0.40
C CYS A 67 -4.34 -20.39 -0.58
N PRO A 68 -5.63 -20.71 -0.32
CA PRO A 68 -6.45 -21.51 -1.23
C PRO A 68 -6.98 -20.71 -2.44
N GLU A 69 -6.77 -19.39 -2.46
CA GLU A 69 -7.24 -18.50 -3.51
C GLU A 69 -6.33 -18.55 -4.75
N ASP A 70 -6.84 -18.09 -5.90
CA ASP A 70 -6.16 -18.12 -7.20
C ASP A 70 -5.81 -16.74 -7.76
N CYS A 71 -5.77 -15.71 -6.91
CA CYS A 71 -5.44 -14.36 -7.33
C CYS A 71 -4.11 -14.33 -8.11
N THR A 72 -4.18 -14.04 -9.41
CA THR A 72 -3.05 -14.23 -10.35
C THR A 72 -1.83 -13.37 -10.04
N TYR A 73 -2.03 -12.20 -9.43
CA TYR A 73 -0.98 -11.26 -9.01
C TYR A 73 -0.27 -11.68 -7.71
N CYS A 74 -0.83 -12.63 -6.96
CA CYS A 74 -0.38 -12.95 -5.61
C CYS A 74 0.55 -14.17 -5.61
N VAL A 75 1.78 -13.99 -5.14
CA VAL A 75 2.76 -15.08 -5.03
C VAL A 75 2.39 -16.15 -4.01
N GLN A 76 1.45 -15.84 -3.08
CA GLN A 76 0.95 -16.77 -2.08
C GLN A 76 -0.27 -17.57 -2.57
N ALA A 77 -0.76 -17.32 -3.79
CA ALA A 77 -1.91 -18.02 -4.36
C ALA A 77 -1.59 -19.49 -4.63
N LYS A 78 -2.61 -20.37 -4.57
CA LYS A 78 -2.47 -21.81 -4.86
C LYS A 78 -1.91 -22.13 -6.25
N THR A 79 -2.07 -21.19 -7.18
CA THR A 79 -1.60 -21.30 -8.58
C THR A 79 -0.18 -20.78 -8.77
N SER A 80 0.39 -20.11 -7.77
CA SER A 80 1.75 -19.58 -7.83
C SER A 80 2.80 -20.69 -7.76
N LYS A 81 3.86 -20.53 -8.53
CA LYS A 81 5.08 -21.36 -8.50
C LYS A 81 6.28 -20.56 -7.98
N ALA A 82 6.02 -19.39 -7.39
CA ALA A 82 7.07 -18.56 -6.81
C ALA A 82 7.70 -19.26 -5.62
N ASP A 83 9.03 -19.17 -5.56
CA ASP A 83 9.80 -19.68 -4.42
C ASP A 83 9.71 -18.66 -3.27
N ILE A 84 8.79 -18.90 -2.35
CA ILE A 84 8.59 -18.10 -1.14
C ILE A 84 8.68 -18.99 0.09
N GLU A 85 9.21 -18.44 1.17
CA GLU A 85 9.11 -19.07 2.46
C GLU A 85 7.63 -19.19 2.86
N SER A 86 7.20 -20.38 3.27
CA SER A 86 5.83 -20.62 3.73
C SER A 86 5.83 -20.98 5.22
N TYR A 87 5.05 -20.24 6.00
CA TYR A 87 4.86 -20.48 7.44
C TYR A 87 3.42 -20.22 7.85
N THR A 88 3.02 -20.89 8.92
CA THR A 88 1.74 -20.68 9.59
C THR A 88 1.75 -19.33 10.31
N MET A 89 0.61 -18.99 10.94
CA MET A 89 0.53 -17.75 11.71
C MET A 89 1.65 -17.70 12.76
N LYS A 90 2.36 -16.57 12.79
CA LYS A 90 3.39 -16.26 13.78
C LYS A 90 2.85 -16.35 15.20
N GLU A 91 3.70 -16.72 16.12
CA GLU A 91 3.39 -16.76 17.52
C GLU A 91 3.18 -15.35 18.11
N GLU A 92 2.45 -15.27 19.20
CA GLU A 92 2.14 -14.00 19.86
C GLU A 92 3.39 -13.21 20.22
N SER A 93 4.43 -13.86 20.71
CA SER A 93 5.69 -13.23 21.10
C SER A 93 6.38 -12.54 19.91
N GLU A 94 6.33 -13.14 18.72
CA GLU A 94 6.87 -12.57 17.49
C GLU A 94 6.05 -11.35 17.05
N ILE A 95 4.71 -11.48 17.05
CA ILE A 95 3.80 -10.38 16.71
C ILE A 95 4.04 -9.17 17.63
N MET A 96 4.20 -9.41 18.94
CA MET A 96 4.43 -8.35 19.93
C MET A 96 5.83 -7.71 19.77
N ALA A 97 6.85 -8.50 19.48
CA ALA A 97 8.21 -8.00 19.24
C ALA A 97 8.26 -7.11 17.97
N GLU A 98 7.59 -7.53 16.90
CA GLU A 98 7.51 -6.76 15.67
C GLU A 98 6.65 -5.49 15.83
N ALA A 99 5.56 -5.53 16.60
CA ALA A 99 4.76 -4.36 16.93
C ALA A 99 5.57 -3.32 17.74
N LYS A 100 6.39 -3.79 18.70
CA LYS A 100 7.34 -2.95 19.43
C LYS A 100 8.32 -2.29 18.48
N SER A 101 8.97 -3.08 17.63
CA SER A 101 9.93 -2.58 16.64
C SER A 101 9.31 -1.55 15.70
N ALA A 102 8.07 -1.78 15.24
CA ALA A 102 7.34 -0.83 14.40
C ALA A 102 7.13 0.51 15.13
N TYR A 103 6.66 0.48 16.38
CA TYR A 103 6.48 1.68 17.19
C TYR A 103 7.80 2.43 17.40
N GLU A 104 8.87 1.73 17.81
CA GLU A 104 10.19 2.29 18.04
C GLU A 104 10.88 2.79 16.75
N SER A 105 10.36 2.42 15.59
CA SER A 105 10.81 2.90 14.28
C SER A 105 10.00 4.11 13.77
N GLY A 106 9.13 4.66 14.59
CA GLY A 106 8.32 5.84 14.24
C GLY A 106 7.13 5.53 13.34
N ALA A 107 6.70 4.26 13.23
CA ALA A 107 5.54 3.92 12.44
C ALA A 107 4.25 4.50 13.05
N HIS A 108 3.46 5.16 12.21
CA HIS A 108 2.11 5.59 12.54
C HIS A 108 1.17 4.40 12.68
N ARG A 109 1.37 3.34 11.86
CA ARG A 109 0.50 2.16 11.82
C ARG A 109 1.28 0.86 11.60
N TYR A 110 0.90 -0.14 12.39
CA TYR A 110 1.35 -1.51 12.25
C TYR A 110 0.29 -2.34 11.53
N CYS A 111 0.67 -2.99 10.42
CA CYS A 111 -0.25 -3.70 9.54
C CYS A 111 0.03 -5.20 9.59
N MET A 112 -0.85 -5.99 10.19
CA MET A 112 -0.76 -7.45 10.19
C MET A 112 -1.45 -8.03 8.95
N VAL A 113 -0.72 -8.79 8.15
CA VAL A 113 -1.22 -9.42 6.92
C VAL A 113 -1.17 -10.93 7.05
N PHE A 114 -2.29 -11.56 6.73
CA PHE A 114 -2.46 -13.01 6.81
C PHE A 114 -2.89 -13.55 5.45
N SER A 115 -2.19 -14.56 4.96
CA SER A 115 -2.63 -15.32 3.79
C SER A 115 -3.88 -16.14 4.10
N GLY A 116 -4.71 -16.37 3.09
CA GLY A 116 -5.92 -17.19 3.20
C GLY A 116 -7.18 -16.49 2.69
N ARG A 117 -8.26 -17.29 2.53
CA ARG A 117 -9.55 -16.79 2.07
C ARG A 117 -10.22 -15.86 3.08
N GLY A 118 -10.14 -16.22 4.35
CA GLY A 118 -10.73 -15.49 5.47
C GLY A 118 -10.52 -16.22 6.78
N PRO A 119 -10.66 -15.55 7.93
CA PRO A 119 -10.42 -16.15 9.23
C PRO A 119 -11.63 -16.98 9.69
N SER A 120 -11.37 -18.11 10.35
CA SER A 120 -12.38 -18.81 11.17
C SER A 120 -12.72 -17.98 12.42
N LYS A 121 -13.85 -18.29 13.08
CA LYS A 121 -14.25 -17.63 14.33
C LYS A 121 -13.13 -17.68 15.39
N LYS A 122 -12.54 -18.86 15.62
CA LYS A 122 -11.40 -19.03 16.54
C LYS A 122 -10.22 -18.15 16.16
N ARG A 123 -9.96 -17.98 14.86
CA ARG A 123 -8.89 -17.13 14.39
C ARG A 123 -9.18 -15.66 14.63
N VAL A 124 -10.43 -15.22 14.43
CA VAL A 124 -10.85 -13.85 14.77
C VAL A 124 -10.62 -13.56 16.25
N GLU A 125 -10.96 -14.52 17.14
CA GLU A 125 -10.72 -14.40 18.58
C GLU A 125 -9.22 -14.27 18.91
N THR A 126 -8.36 -15.06 18.24
CA THR A 126 -6.90 -14.95 18.39
C THR A 126 -6.40 -13.59 17.94
N LEU A 127 -6.84 -13.10 16.78
CA LEU A 127 -6.47 -11.78 16.28
C LEU A 127 -6.94 -10.66 17.22
N ALA A 128 -8.14 -10.78 17.77
CA ALA A 128 -8.66 -9.85 18.76
C ALA A 128 -7.74 -9.78 20.01
N GLY A 129 -7.25 -10.92 20.49
CA GLY A 129 -6.28 -10.98 21.58
C GLY A 129 -4.96 -10.27 21.26
N TYR A 130 -4.42 -10.46 20.07
CA TYR A 130 -3.20 -9.75 19.63
C TYR A 130 -3.42 -8.23 19.55
N ILE A 131 -4.53 -7.80 18.97
CA ILE A 131 -4.88 -6.38 18.86
C ILE A 131 -4.98 -5.74 20.24
N GLN A 132 -5.72 -6.35 21.17
CA GLN A 132 -5.86 -5.85 22.54
C GLN A 132 -4.51 -5.67 23.22
N LYS A 133 -3.61 -6.66 23.10
CA LYS A 133 -2.27 -6.58 23.68
C LYS A 133 -1.41 -5.50 23.07
N ILE A 134 -1.41 -5.37 21.72
CA ILE A 134 -0.67 -4.31 21.04
C ILE A 134 -1.17 -2.93 21.50
N LYS A 135 -2.48 -2.71 21.51
CA LYS A 135 -3.10 -1.44 21.92
C LYS A 135 -2.86 -1.10 23.40
N ALA A 136 -2.71 -2.11 24.25
CA ALA A 136 -2.40 -1.91 25.67
C ALA A 136 -0.95 -1.48 25.92
N HIS A 137 -0.01 -1.84 25.01
CA HIS A 137 1.42 -1.58 25.22
C HIS A 137 1.97 -0.44 24.36
N TYR A 138 1.40 -0.21 23.17
CA TYR A 138 1.95 0.74 22.21
C TYR A 138 0.86 1.68 21.69
N PRO A 139 1.09 3.01 21.70
CA PRO A 139 0.18 4.00 21.13
C PRO A 139 0.32 4.05 19.58
N ILE A 140 0.14 2.91 18.94
CA ILE A 140 0.23 2.77 17.48
C ILE A 140 -1.14 2.35 16.91
N GLU A 141 -1.51 2.83 15.72
CA GLU A 141 -2.67 2.29 15.02
C GLU A 141 -2.41 0.88 14.52
N VAL A 142 -3.44 0.03 14.58
CA VAL A 142 -3.39 -1.36 14.11
C VAL A 142 -4.30 -1.53 12.90
N CYS A 143 -3.75 -2.13 11.84
CA CYS A 143 -4.46 -2.53 10.64
C CYS A 143 -4.37 -4.05 10.46
N VAL A 144 -5.47 -4.68 10.04
CA VAL A 144 -5.50 -6.12 9.74
C VAL A 144 -5.98 -6.36 8.32
N SER A 145 -5.26 -7.25 7.61
CA SER A 145 -5.65 -7.83 6.32
C SER A 145 -5.73 -9.34 6.48
N SER A 146 -6.94 -9.89 6.59
CA SER A 146 -7.16 -11.31 6.90
C SER A 146 -8.05 -12.04 5.89
N GLY A 147 -8.21 -11.49 4.68
CA GLY A 147 -9.13 -12.03 3.67
C GLY A 147 -10.58 -11.57 3.88
N LEU A 148 -11.54 -12.41 3.46
CA LEU A 148 -12.97 -12.12 3.57
C LEU A 148 -13.41 -12.17 5.03
N LEU A 149 -14.02 -11.09 5.52
CA LEU A 149 -14.46 -10.95 6.89
C LEU A 149 -15.97 -10.67 6.94
N ASP A 150 -16.69 -11.39 7.78
CA ASP A 150 -18.12 -11.18 7.99
C ASP A 150 -18.40 -10.10 9.04
N ALA A 151 -19.68 -9.79 9.24
CA ALA A 151 -20.12 -8.75 10.17
C ALA A 151 -19.81 -9.09 11.63
N GLU A 152 -19.86 -10.37 12.05
CA GLU A 152 -19.55 -10.80 13.41
C GLU A 152 -18.04 -10.64 13.69
N GLY A 153 -17.21 -11.11 12.75
CA GLY A 153 -15.76 -10.93 12.83
C GLY A 153 -15.34 -9.47 12.86
N ALA A 154 -15.94 -8.62 12.01
CA ALA A 154 -15.66 -7.19 11.99
C ALA A 154 -16.00 -6.51 13.34
N LYS A 155 -17.14 -6.84 13.95
CA LYS A 155 -17.52 -6.34 15.29
C LYS A 155 -16.56 -6.81 16.37
N THR A 156 -16.14 -8.07 16.33
CA THR A 156 -15.21 -8.65 17.30
C THR A 156 -13.85 -7.94 17.23
N LEU A 157 -13.31 -7.73 16.03
CA LEU A 157 -12.04 -7.03 15.86
C LEU A 157 -12.15 -5.54 16.25
N LYS A 158 -13.28 -4.88 15.96
CA LYS A 158 -13.53 -3.51 16.41
C LYS A 158 -13.57 -3.39 17.92
N ALA A 159 -14.26 -4.29 18.59
CA ALA A 159 -14.34 -4.34 20.06
C ALA A 159 -12.96 -4.59 20.71
N ALA A 160 -12.06 -5.28 20.02
CA ALA A 160 -10.68 -5.47 20.42
C ALA A 160 -9.78 -4.24 20.24
N GLY A 161 -10.27 -3.17 19.62
CA GLY A 161 -9.52 -1.92 19.38
C GLY A 161 -8.87 -1.83 18.00
N LEU A 162 -9.27 -2.67 17.03
CA LEU A 162 -8.79 -2.52 15.65
C LEU A 162 -9.16 -1.14 15.09
N ASP A 163 -8.18 -0.44 14.53
CA ASP A 163 -8.36 0.88 13.93
C ASP A 163 -8.80 0.79 12.46
N ARG A 164 -8.16 -0.10 11.69
CA ARG A 164 -8.35 -0.21 10.24
C ARG A 164 -8.54 -1.65 9.78
N LEU A 165 -9.51 -1.88 8.91
CA LEU A 165 -9.64 -3.11 8.14
C LEU A 165 -9.06 -2.90 6.74
N ASN A 166 -8.03 -3.65 6.38
CA ASN A 166 -7.51 -3.66 5.01
C ASN A 166 -8.18 -4.76 4.19
N HIS A 167 -8.80 -4.36 3.11
CA HIS A 167 -9.28 -5.27 2.07
C HIS A 167 -9.35 -4.54 0.73
N ASN A 168 -8.33 -4.72 -0.11
CA ASN A 168 -8.19 -3.94 -1.35
C ASN A 168 -9.24 -4.35 -2.40
N LEU A 169 -9.79 -3.40 -3.14
CA LEU A 169 -10.55 -3.68 -4.36
C LEU A 169 -9.63 -4.26 -5.45
N ASN A 170 -8.37 -3.86 -5.46
CA ASN A 170 -7.30 -4.20 -6.36
C ASN A 170 -7.44 -3.64 -7.78
N THR A 171 -8.60 -3.75 -8.41
CA THR A 171 -8.89 -3.25 -9.77
C THR A 171 -10.38 -2.96 -9.93
N SER A 172 -10.84 -2.58 -11.13
CA SER A 172 -12.26 -2.35 -11.45
C SER A 172 -13.08 -3.64 -11.37
N LYS A 173 -14.39 -3.49 -11.28
CA LYS A 173 -15.32 -4.63 -11.21
C LYS A 173 -15.22 -5.54 -12.43
N GLU A 174 -15.05 -4.96 -13.62
CA GLU A 174 -14.99 -5.75 -14.85
C GLU A 174 -13.65 -6.45 -14.99
N HIS A 175 -12.54 -5.73 -14.77
CA HIS A 175 -11.20 -6.30 -14.86
C HIS A 175 -10.94 -7.35 -13.77
N TYR A 176 -11.65 -7.27 -12.61
CA TYR A 176 -11.50 -8.24 -11.52
C TYR A 176 -11.70 -9.69 -11.94
N LYS A 177 -12.58 -9.94 -12.91
CA LYS A 177 -12.89 -11.28 -13.43
C LYS A 177 -11.68 -11.94 -14.12
N THR A 178 -10.73 -11.15 -14.58
CA THR A 178 -9.51 -11.66 -15.24
C THR A 178 -8.41 -12.05 -14.25
N ILE A 179 -8.47 -11.55 -13.01
CA ILE A 179 -7.39 -11.72 -12.05
C ILE A 179 -7.70 -12.69 -10.90
N CYS A 180 -8.98 -13.06 -10.70
CA CYS A 180 -9.38 -13.99 -9.64
C CYS A 180 -10.70 -14.68 -9.97
N SER A 181 -10.77 -16.01 -9.75
CA SER A 181 -11.99 -16.79 -9.95
C SER A 181 -12.57 -17.37 -8.65
N THR A 182 -11.78 -17.47 -7.58
CA THR A 182 -12.20 -18.11 -6.33
C THR A 182 -13.04 -17.21 -5.42
N HIS A 183 -13.00 -15.90 -5.63
CA HIS A 183 -13.89 -14.92 -5.01
C HIS A 183 -14.09 -13.72 -5.94
N THR A 184 -15.16 -12.99 -5.73
CA THR A 184 -15.62 -11.93 -6.61
C THR A 184 -15.28 -10.53 -6.09
N TYR A 185 -15.38 -9.53 -6.96
CA TYR A 185 -15.35 -8.12 -6.56
C TYR A 185 -16.43 -7.80 -5.51
N GLN A 186 -17.63 -8.41 -5.64
CA GLN A 186 -18.70 -8.22 -4.67
C GLN A 186 -18.38 -8.78 -3.29
N ASP A 187 -17.68 -9.92 -3.19
CA ASP A 187 -17.21 -10.46 -1.91
C ASP A 187 -16.28 -9.49 -1.21
N ARG A 188 -15.43 -8.76 -1.96
CA ARG A 188 -14.59 -7.71 -1.40
C ARG A 188 -15.39 -6.53 -0.89
N LEU A 189 -16.38 -6.07 -1.67
CA LEU A 189 -17.27 -5.00 -1.22
C LEU A 189 -18.05 -5.41 0.03
N ASN A 190 -18.55 -6.64 0.11
CA ASN A 190 -19.26 -7.13 1.28
C ASN A 190 -18.39 -7.09 2.55
N THR A 191 -17.11 -7.47 2.44
CA THR A 191 -16.14 -7.38 3.53
C THR A 191 -15.92 -5.93 3.98
N LEU A 192 -15.76 -5.00 3.03
CA LEU A 192 -15.59 -3.57 3.34
C LEU A 192 -16.86 -3.00 3.99
N GLN A 193 -18.05 -3.37 3.49
CA GLN A 193 -19.33 -2.97 4.08
C GLN A 193 -19.49 -3.50 5.52
N ALA A 194 -19.10 -4.76 5.78
CA ALA A 194 -19.10 -5.33 7.12
C ALA A 194 -18.17 -4.54 8.07
N GLY A 195 -16.97 -4.19 7.60
CA GLY A 195 -16.03 -3.35 8.36
C GLY A 195 -16.59 -1.97 8.66
N LYS A 196 -17.18 -1.29 7.64
CA LYS A 196 -17.80 0.03 7.79
C LYS A 196 -18.95 0.00 8.80
N ALA A 197 -19.83 -1.01 8.68
CA ALA A 197 -20.98 -1.18 9.60
C ALA A 197 -20.54 -1.45 11.04
N ALA A 198 -19.37 -2.06 11.25
CA ALA A 198 -18.77 -2.26 12.57
C ALA A 198 -18.04 -1.00 13.09
N GLY A 199 -17.96 0.08 12.32
CA GLY A 199 -17.24 1.31 12.68
C GLY A 199 -15.72 1.22 12.54
N LEU A 200 -15.20 0.29 11.73
CA LEU A 200 -13.79 0.23 11.37
C LEU A 200 -13.47 1.26 10.29
N GLY A 201 -12.30 1.87 10.37
CA GLY A 201 -11.77 2.66 9.26
C GLY A 201 -11.41 1.75 8.09
N LEU A 202 -11.86 2.09 6.88
CA LEU A 202 -11.58 1.29 5.69
C LEU A 202 -10.21 1.65 5.10
N CYS A 203 -9.36 0.62 4.93
CA CYS A 203 -8.14 0.68 4.15
C CYS A 203 -8.36 -0.19 2.91
N SER A 204 -8.50 0.43 1.74
CA SER A 204 -8.74 -0.27 0.48
C SER A 204 -8.11 0.50 -0.67
N GLY A 205 -7.47 -0.21 -1.59
CA GLY A 205 -6.74 0.40 -2.69
C GLY A 205 -6.69 -0.47 -3.93
N MET A 206 -5.72 -0.17 -4.81
CA MET A 206 -5.53 -0.91 -6.05
C MET A 206 -4.13 -1.46 -6.21
N ILE A 207 -3.97 -2.33 -7.20
CA ILE A 207 -2.68 -2.74 -7.75
C ILE A 207 -2.65 -2.25 -9.19
N LEU A 208 -1.67 -1.42 -9.52
CA LEU A 208 -1.42 -0.90 -10.85
C LEU A 208 -0.45 -1.83 -11.59
N GLY A 209 -0.71 -2.09 -12.88
CA GLY A 209 0.17 -2.90 -13.73
C GLY A 209 -0.31 -4.34 -13.94
N MET A 210 -1.59 -4.62 -13.70
CA MET A 210 -2.20 -5.94 -13.93
C MET A 210 -2.86 -6.05 -15.32
N GLY A 211 -2.72 -5.05 -16.19
CA GLY A 211 -3.34 -5.00 -17.52
C GLY A 211 -4.64 -4.20 -17.55
N GLU A 212 -4.96 -3.46 -16.51
CA GLU A 212 -6.10 -2.55 -16.43
C GLU A 212 -5.97 -1.38 -17.40
N SER A 213 -7.10 -0.88 -17.87
CA SER A 213 -7.19 0.34 -18.69
C SER A 213 -7.18 1.61 -17.81
N LEU A 214 -6.97 2.78 -18.42
CA LEU A 214 -7.11 4.07 -17.73
C LEU A 214 -8.53 4.27 -17.17
N ALA A 215 -9.55 3.76 -17.84
CA ALA A 215 -10.93 3.80 -17.37
C ALA A 215 -11.13 2.96 -16.10
N ASP A 216 -10.48 1.80 -16.02
CA ASP A 216 -10.49 0.96 -14.82
C ASP A 216 -9.87 1.68 -13.63
N ILE A 217 -8.77 2.40 -13.84
CA ILE A 217 -8.11 3.20 -12.78
C ILE A 217 -9.06 4.28 -12.24
N VAL A 218 -9.75 5.00 -13.14
CA VAL A 218 -10.75 6.02 -12.76
C VAL A 218 -11.90 5.39 -11.99
N GLU A 219 -12.43 4.23 -12.44
CA GLU A 219 -13.50 3.49 -11.76
C GLU A 219 -13.10 3.10 -10.33
N VAL A 220 -11.88 2.56 -10.14
CA VAL A 220 -11.39 2.20 -8.80
C VAL A 220 -11.30 3.41 -7.89
N ALA A 221 -10.73 4.52 -8.36
CA ALA A 221 -10.58 5.74 -7.57
C ALA A 221 -11.96 6.29 -7.10
N ARG A 222 -12.97 6.24 -7.97
CA ARG A 222 -14.35 6.63 -7.64
C ARG A 222 -15.03 5.63 -6.71
N SER A 223 -14.82 4.34 -6.93
CA SER A 223 -15.40 3.29 -6.08
C SER A 223 -14.89 3.42 -4.64
N LEU A 224 -13.60 3.76 -4.47
CA LEU A 224 -13.01 3.99 -3.16
C LEU A 224 -13.57 5.24 -2.48
N ALA A 225 -13.83 6.31 -3.24
CA ALA A 225 -14.53 7.50 -2.73
C ALA A 225 -15.97 7.16 -2.29
N ALA A 226 -16.70 6.38 -3.09
CA ALA A 226 -18.09 5.99 -2.81
C ALA A 226 -18.24 5.13 -1.54
N ILE A 227 -17.28 4.27 -1.24
CA ILE A 227 -17.27 3.49 0.01
C ILE A 227 -16.68 4.25 1.19
N GLU A 228 -16.19 5.49 0.95
CA GLU A 228 -15.53 6.34 1.94
C GLU A 228 -14.28 5.68 2.53
N ALA A 229 -13.44 5.10 1.67
CA ALA A 229 -12.14 4.57 2.08
C ALA A 229 -11.27 5.71 2.61
N ILE A 230 -10.85 5.60 3.88
CA ILE A 230 -10.07 6.66 4.55
C ILE A 230 -8.57 6.44 4.41
N SER A 231 -8.12 5.28 3.95
CA SER A 231 -6.73 4.96 3.65
C SER A 231 -6.67 4.16 2.35
N ILE A 232 -5.93 4.67 1.37
CA ILE A 232 -5.92 4.15 -0.01
C ILE A 232 -4.49 3.81 -0.42
N PRO A 233 -4.05 2.54 -0.27
CA PRO A 233 -2.76 2.10 -0.80
C PRO A 233 -2.82 1.94 -2.32
N ILE A 234 -1.92 2.58 -3.02
CA ILE A 234 -1.64 2.35 -4.44
C ILE A 234 -0.40 1.47 -4.51
N ASN A 235 -0.61 0.21 -4.83
CA ASN A 235 0.46 -0.75 -5.03
C ASN A 235 0.83 -0.75 -6.51
N PHE A 236 2.10 -0.80 -6.80
CA PHE A 236 2.64 -0.99 -8.14
C PHE A 236 3.08 -2.44 -8.25
N LEU A 237 2.57 -3.18 -9.22
CA LEU A 237 2.81 -4.62 -9.34
C LEU A 237 4.31 -4.92 -9.38
N ILE A 238 4.77 -5.74 -8.47
CA ILE A 238 6.13 -6.26 -8.46
C ILE A 238 6.11 -7.61 -9.21
N PRO A 239 6.72 -7.71 -10.39
CA PRO A 239 6.78 -8.96 -11.13
C PRO A 239 7.72 -9.93 -10.39
N ILE A 240 7.16 -11.01 -9.89
CA ILE A 240 7.92 -12.07 -9.20
C ILE A 240 7.87 -13.33 -10.06
N GLU A 241 9.02 -13.94 -10.27
CA GLU A 241 9.12 -15.19 -11.03
C GLU A 241 8.27 -16.28 -10.37
N GLY A 242 7.50 -17.00 -11.19
CA GLY A 242 6.58 -18.03 -10.72
C GLY A 242 5.18 -17.52 -10.33
N ALA A 243 4.94 -16.21 -10.29
CA ALA A 243 3.59 -15.66 -10.18
C ALA A 243 2.76 -16.05 -11.41
N ALA A 244 1.44 -16.26 -11.21
CA ALA A 244 0.57 -16.67 -12.31
C ALA A 244 0.31 -15.53 -13.31
N LEU A 245 0.29 -14.28 -12.84
CA LEU A 245 0.13 -13.09 -13.69
C LEU A 245 1.44 -12.82 -14.43
N LYS A 246 1.36 -12.88 -15.76
CA LYS A 246 2.42 -12.40 -16.65
C LYS A 246 2.02 -11.01 -17.14
N SER A 247 2.46 -9.97 -16.46
CA SER A 247 2.24 -8.62 -16.92
C SER A 247 3.37 -8.19 -17.84
N GLU A 248 3.02 -7.78 -19.06
CA GLU A 248 3.92 -7.13 -20.00
C GLU A 248 3.89 -5.60 -19.85
N GLN A 249 3.02 -5.08 -19.00
CA GLN A 249 2.84 -3.65 -18.79
C GLN A 249 4.04 -3.06 -18.03
N VAL A 250 4.78 -2.19 -18.71
CA VAL A 250 5.88 -1.44 -18.11
C VAL A 250 5.31 -0.19 -17.43
N LEU A 251 5.34 -0.15 -16.11
CA LEU A 251 4.98 1.04 -15.35
C LEU A 251 6.12 2.07 -15.41
N THR A 252 5.85 3.24 -15.99
CA THR A 252 6.78 4.36 -15.96
C THR A 252 6.61 5.15 -14.66
N PRO A 253 7.66 5.82 -14.15
CA PRO A 253 7.53 6.70 -12.99
C PRO A 253 6.46 7.78 -13.19
N GLU A 254 6.40 8.38 -14.37
CA GLU A 254 5.41 9.40 -14.70
C GLU A 254 3.98 8.86 -14.58
N HIS A 255 3.70 7.69 -15.17
CA HIS A 255 2.37 7.08 -15.06
C HIS A 255 1.99 6.81 -13.59
N CYS A 256 2.91 6.28 -12.80
CA CYS A 256 2.69 6.05 -11.37
C CYS A 256 2.36 7.35 -10.61
N LEU A 257 3.06 8.43 -10.91
CA LEU A 257 2.82 9.75 -10.31
C LEU A 257 1.46 10.32 -10.73
N ARG A 258 1.08 10.22 -12.01
CA ARG A 258 -0.24 10.64 -12.51
C ARG A 258 -1.38 9.90 -11.81
N VAL A 259 -1.23 8.58 -11.60
CA VAL A 259 -2.21 7.78 -10.86
C VAL A 259 -2.33 8.26 -9.41
N LEU A 260 -1.22 8.47 -8.71
CA LEU A 260 -1.25 9.01 -7.34
C LEU A 260 -1.96 10.37 -7.27
N CYS A 261 -1.74 11.24 -8.27
CA CYS A 261 -2.41 12.55 -8.37
C CYS A 261 -3.91 12.40 -8.61
N LEU A 262 -4.34 11.50 -9.50
CA LEU A 262 -5.75 11.22 -9.74
C LEU A 262 -6.45 10.77 -8.46
N PHE A 263 -5.84 9.82 -7.72
CA PHE A 263 -6.41 9.36 -6.45
C PHE A 263 -6.50 10.47 -5.43
N ARG A 264 -5.53 11.39 -5.36
CA ARG A 264 -5.59 12.57 -4.51
C ARG A 264 -6.74 13.49 -4.90
N PHE A 265 -6.94 13.79 -6.18
CA PHE A 265 -8.03 14.65 -6.62
C PHE A 265 -9.41 14.05 -6.34
N LEU A 266 -9.58 12.75 -6.54
CA LEU A 266 -10.86 12.07 -6.32
C LEU A 266 -11.13 11.71 -4.85
N ASN A 267 -10.08 11.68 -4.01
CA ASN A 267 -10.15 11.33 -2.59
C ASN A 267 -9.35 12.34 -1.74
N PRO A 268 -9.75 13.62 -1.70
CA PRO A 268 -8.95 14.71 -1.13
C PRO A 268 -8.63 14.53 0.36
N LYS A 269 -9.54 13.90 1.11
CA LYS A 269 -9.41 13.69 2.55
C LYS A 269 -8.80 12.35 2.94
N ALA A 270 -8.68 11.40 2.00
CA ALA A 270 -8.11 10.09 2.29
C ALA A 270 -6.59 10.15 2.47
N GLU A 271 -6.07 9.25 3.29
CA GLU A 271 -4.65 8.93 3.32
C GLU A 271 -4.29 8.17 2.04
N ILE A 272 -3.58 8.80 1.11
CA ILE A 272 -3.07 8.16 -0.10
C ILE A 272 -1.68 7.61 0.19
N ARG A 273 -1.47 6.33 -0.08
CA ARG A 273 -0.20 5.66 0.19
C ARG A 273 0.50 5.24 -1.09
N ALA A 274 1.74 5.72 -1.28
CA ALA A 274 2.67 5.11 -2.21
C ALA A 274 3.15 3.80 -1.57
N ALA A 275 2.56 2.67 -2.03
CA ALA A 275 2.65 1.38 -1.35
C ALA A 275 3.69 0.44 -1.99
N ALA A 276 3.38 -0.85 -2.14
CA ALA A 276 4.31 -1.83 -2.70
C ALA A 276 4.82 -1.43 -4.09
N GLY A 277 6.06 -1.76 -4.41
CA GLY A 277 6.68 -1.50 -5.71
C GLY A 277 7.09 -0.06 -5.96
N ARG A 278 6.94 0.83 -4.98
CA ARG A 278 7.34 2.23 -5.06
C ARG A 278 8.80 2.37 -5.52
N GLU A 279 9.69 1.65 -4.88
CA GLU A 279 11.14 1.68 -5.15
C GLU A 279 11.46 1.22 -6.58
N LEU A 280 10.78 0.17 -7.04
CA LEU A 280 10.99 -0.43 -8.35
C LEU A 280 10.54 0.51 -9.49
N HIS A 281 9.37 1.13 -9.35
CA HIS A 281 8.71 1.84 -10.43
C HIS A 281 8.96 3.35 -10.40
N LEU A 282 9.06 3.98 -9.24
CA LEU A 282 9.37 5.42 -9.13
C LEU A 282 10.86 5.69 -9.19
N ARG A 283 11.72 4.76 -8.79
CA ARG A 283 13.18 4.88 -8.84
C ARG A 283 13.67 6.15 -8.14
N GLN A 284 14.42 6.99 -8.85
CA GLN A 284 14.92 8.28 -8.32
C GLN A 284 13.81 9.33 -8.09
N LEU A 285 12.60 9.10 -8.62
CA LEU A 285 11.47 10.02 -8.48
C LEU A 285 10.57 9.71 -7.27
N GLN A 286 11.00 8.84 -6.35
CA GLN A 286 10.19 8.44 -5.19
C GLN A 286 9.75 9.63 -4.34
N VAL A 287 10.60 10.63 -4.15
CA VAL A 287 10.28 11.83 -3.38
C VAL A 287 9.09 12.59 -3.97
N LEU A 288 8.92 12.59 -5.29
CA LEU A 288 7.80 13.25 -5.96
C LEU A 288 6.45 12.61 -5.61
N ALA A 289 6.43 11.32 -5.25
CA ALA A 289 5.22 10.66 -4.79
C ALA A 289 4.68 11.26 -3.48
N MET A 290 5.51 11.90 -2.66
CA MET A 290 5.08 12.55 -1.42
C MET A 290 4.29 13.83 -1.65
N TYR A 291 4.26 14.37 -2.86
CA TYR A 291 3.44 15.53 -3.19
C TYR A 291 1.95 15.18 -3.30
N PRO A 292 1.51 14.11 -4.01
CA PRO A 292 0.12 13.66 -3.97
C PRO A 292 -0.17 12.70 -2.80
N ALA A 293 0.77 11.82 -2.41
CA ALA A 293 0.61 10.89 -1.32
C ALA A 293 1.08 11.50 0.02
N ASN A 294 0.55 10.98 1.11
CA ASN A 294 0.90 11.38 2.48
C ASN A 294 1.20 10.16 3.38
N SER A 295 1.41 9.02 2.79
CA SER A 295 1.88 7.83 3.51
C SER A 295 2.67 6.87 2.61
N LEU A 296 3.46 6.00 3.23
CA LEU A 296 4.26 4.98 2.57
C LEU A 296 4.49 3.77 3.48
N PHE A 297 4.92 2.64 2.88
CA PHE A 297 5.51 1.54 3.63
C PHE A 297 7.02 1.76 3.79
N MET A 298 7.55 1.44 4.95
CA MET A 298 8.98 1.42 5.25
C MET A 298 9.47 -0.03 5.35
N GLN A 299 10.68 -0.30 4.88
CA GLN A 299 11.36 -1.61 4.93
C GLN A 299 10.79 -2.70 4.01
N GLY A 300 10.04 -2.33 2.99
CA GLY A 300 9.54 -3.27 1.97
C GLY A 300 8.09 -3.71 2.13
N TYR A 301 7.73 -4.78 1.43
CA TYR A 301 6.35 -5.26 1.36
C TYR A 301 6.28 -6.79 1.25
N LEU A 302 5.75 -7.46 2.27
CA LEU A 302 5.56 -8.92 2.34
C LEU A 302 6.84 -9.72 1.97
N ASN A 303 6.88 -10.27 0.75
CA ASN A 303 7.97 -11.10 0.25
C ASN A 303 9.03 -10.29 -0.54
N THR A 304 9.04 -8.97 -0.44
CA THR A 304 9.99 -8.09 -1.14
C THR A 304 10.65 -7.11 -0.19
N GLN A 305 11.96 -6.96 -0.34
CA GLN A 305 12.72 -5.96 0.38
C GLN A 305 12.60 -4.60 -0.34
N GLY A 306 12.39 -3.53 0.44
CA GLY A 306 12.42 -2.14 -0.05
C GLY A 306 13.71 -1.42 0.34
N ASP A 307 13.69 -0.10 0.20
CA ASP A 307 14.74 0.76 0.72
C ASP A 307 14.87 0.59 2.25
N SER A 308 16.08 0.79 2.77
CA SER A 308 16.30 0.76 4.20
C SER A 308 15.49 1.86 4.92
N ALA A 309 15.27 1.66 6.22
CA ALA A 309 14.62 2.68 7.04
C ALA A 309 15.36 4.02 6.97
N PHE A 310 16.70 3.99 7.01
CA PHE A 310 17.54 5.18 6.86
C PHE A 310 17.26 5.92 5.55
N GLN A 311 17.30 5.22 4.40
CA GLN A 311 17.07 5.84 3.09
C GLN A 311 15.65 6.42 2.97
N THR A 312 14.64 5.71 3.48
CA THR A 312 13.25 6.17 3.46
C THR A 312 13.05 7.43 4.32
N LEU A 313 13.58 7.46 5.53
CA LEU A 313 13.49 8.62 6.43
C LEU A 313 14.26 9.82 5.89
N GLN A 314 15.45 9.58 5.33
CA GLN A 314 16.26 10.63 4.69
C GLN A 314 15.51 11.24 3.49
N MET A 315 14.88 10.42 2.65
CA MET A 315 14.04 10.89 1.53
C MET A 315 12.89 11.80 2.01
N ILE A 316 12.23 11.44 3.12
CA ILE A 316 11.16 12.27 3.70
C ILE A 316 11.72 13.63 4.16
N GLN A 317 12.86 13.63 4.85
CA GLN A 317 13.53 14.84 5.32
C GLN A 317 13.99 15.73 4.15
N ASP A 318 14.68 15.14 3.16
CA ASP A 318 15.20 15.87 1.97
C ASP A 318 14.05 16.48 1.14
N GLY A 319 12.90 15.83 1.12
CA GLY A 319 11.67 16.35 0.50
C GLY A 319 11.01 17.49 1.29
N GLY A 320 11.52 17.85 2.47
CA GLY A 320 10.96 18.87 3.34
C GLY A 320 9.64 18.46 4.00
N PHE A 321 9.43 17.15 4.19
CA PHE A 321 8.28 16.57 4.86
C PHE A 321 8.62 16.18 6.31
N GLU A 322 7.58 15.90 7.09
CA GLU A 322 7.63 15.50 8.49
C GLU A 322 6.92 14.15 8.67
N ILE A 323 7.21 13.42 9.72
CA ILE A 323 6.53 12.14 10.00
C ILE A 323 5.36 12.34 10.97
N SER A 324 4.26 11.61 10.73
CA SER A 324 3.14 11.50 11.67
C SER A 324 3.48 10.49 12.76
N SER A 325 4.29 10.90 13.72
CA SER A 325 4.78 10.06 14.82
C SER A 325 5.06 10.93 16.05
N ASP A 326 5.07 10.32 17.23
CA ASP A 326 5.59 10.91 18.47
C ASP A 326 7.13 10.89 18.53
N GLN A 327 7.77 10.14 17.62
CA GLN A 327 9.21 10.09 17.45
C GLN A 327 9.72 11.27 16.60
N GLN A 328 10.91 11.76 16.87
CA GLN A 328 11.54 12.84 16.11
C GLN A 328 12.27 12.27 14.89
N LEU A 329 12.02 12.84 13.71
CA LEU A 329 12.58 12.38 12.44
C LEU A 329 14.12 12.34 12.46
N ASP A 330 14.76 13.41 12.95
CA ASP A 330 16.22 13.51 13.00
C ASP A 330 16.85 12.42 13.88
N LEU A 331 16.21 12.11 15.02
CA LEU A 331 16.69 11.07 15.93
C LEU A 331 16.53 9.66 15.30
N LEU A 332 15.46 9.44 14.58
CA LEU A 332 15.27 8.18 13.86
C LEU A 332 16.29 8.01 12.73
N ILE A 333 16.57 9.06 11.96
CA ILE A 333 17.58 9.05 10.90
C ILE A 333 18.94 8.68 11.49
N GLU A 334 19.35 9.31 12.59
CA GLU A 334 20.63 9.02 13.24
C GLU A 334 20.68 7.57 13.76
N LYS A 335 19.62 7.11 14.43
CA LYS A 335 19.47 5.72 14.90
C LYS A 335 19.69 4.72 13.76
N PHE A 336 18.98 4.90 12.65
CA PHE A 336 19.04 3.95 11.52
C PHE A 336 20.33 4.09 10.70
N ARG A 337 20.98 5.25 10.69
CA ARG A 337 22.34 5.42 10.12
C ARG A 337 23.35 4.57 10.87
N GLN A 338 23.32 4.57 12.21
CA GLN A 338 24.20 3.77 13.04
C GLN A 338 23.97 2.26 12.81
N ILE A 339 22.72 1.80 12.80
CA ILE A 339 22.36 0.41 12.52
C ILE A 339 22.89 -0.02 11.14
N SER A 340 22.70 0.79 10.10
CA SER A 340 23.18 0.48 8.74
C SER A 340 24.70 0.35 8.70
N SER A 341 25.43 1.23 9.40
CA SER A 341 26.90 1.19 9.46
C SER A 341 27.46 -0.01 10.23
N GLU A 342 26.71 -0.53 11.21
CA GLU A 342 27.08 -1.73 11.97
C GLU A 342 26.81 -3.00 11.16
N THR A 343 25.69 -3.05 10.41
CA THR A 343 25.32 -4.18 9.56
C THR A 343 26.31 -4.37 8.42
N GLU A 344 26.82 -3.29 7.83
CA GLU A 344 27.89 -3.36 6.81
C GLU A 344 29.22 -3.92 7.36
N LYS A 345 29.45 -3.84 8.66
CA LYS A 345 30.64 -4.36 9.35
C LYS A 345 30.50 -5.79 9.86
N SER A 346 29.29 -6.29 9.98
CA SER A 346 29.01 -7.66 10.47
C SER A 346 28.77 -8.62 9.32
N THR A 347 29.44 -9.78 9.33
CA THR A 347 29.10 -10.90 8.43
C THR A 347 27.68 -11.36 8.77
N PRO A 348 26.75 -11.52 7.78
CA PRO A 348 25.37 -11.87 8.06
C PRO A 348 25.28 -13.18 8.83
N SER A 349 24.53 -13.18 9.91
CA SER A 349 24.19 -14.41 10.63
C SER A 349 23.19 -15.25 9.82
N ARG A 350 23.12 -16.55 10.11
CA ARG A 350 22.20 -17.47 9.39
C ARG A 350 20.71 -17.08 9.55
N ALA A 351 20.36 -16.29 10.58
CA ALA A 351 19.04 -15.74 10.81
C ALA A 351 18.70 -14.57 9.88
N ASP A 352 19.69 -13.88 9.32
CA ASP A 352 19.51 -12.80 8.36
C ASP A 352 19.28 -13.31 6.92
N GLN A 353 19.29 -14.63 6.72
CA GLN A 353 19.05 -15.30 5.43
C GLN A 353 17.56 -15.61 5.17
N VAL A 354 16.64 -14.82 5.68
CA VAL A 354 15.32 -14.72 5.04
C VAL A 354 15.57 -14.06 3.68
N VAL A 355 15.62 -14.87 2.64
CA VAL A 355 15.93 -14.44 1.27
C VAL A 355 14.76 -13.62 0.73
N LEU A 356 14.66 -12.38 1.20
CA LEU A 356 13.89 -11.37 0.50
C LEU A 356 14.65 -11.07 -0.80
N LYS A 357 14.09 -11.43 -1.95
CA LYS A 357 14.73 -11.13 -3.23
C LYS A 357 14.98 -9.64 -3.33
N GLN A 358 16.21 -9.25 -3.64
CA GLN A 358 16.56 -7.84 -3.85
C GLN A 358 15.90 -7.32 -5.11
N LEU A 359 15.59 -6.03 -5.16
CA LEU A 359 14.89 -5.38 -6.27
C LEU A 359 15.55 -5.58 -7.64
N ASP A 360 16.88 -5.69 -7.68
CA ASP A 360 17.64 -5.97 -8.90
C ASP A 360 17.42 -7.41 -9.43
N GLN A 361 17.13 -8.35 -8.56
CA GLN A 361 16.76 -9.73 -8.92
C GLN A 361 15.32 -9.84 -9.45
N LEU A 362 14.50 -8.81 -9.24
CA LEU A 362 13.12 -8.73 -9.71
C LEU A 362 13.00 -7.99 -11.06
N ARG A 363 14.09 -7.43 -11.60
CA ARG A 363 14.07 -6.73 -12.88
C ARG A 363 13.98 -7.76 -14.00
N PRO A 364 13.02 -7.63 -14.94
CA PRO A 364 13.07 -8.42 -16.17
C PRO A 364 14.39 -8.13 -16.89
N ALA A 365 15.05 -9.15 -17.40
CA ALA A 365 16.25 -9.00 -18.21
C ALA A 365 15.94 -7.97 -19.32
N ARG A 366 16.77 -6.94 -19.45
CA ARG A 366 16.66 -5.98 -20.54
C ARG A 366 16.76 -6.76 -21.84
N GLN A 367 15.68 -6.82 -22.61
CA GLN A 367 15.79 -7.17 -24.01
C GLN A 367 16.66 -6.08 -24.66
N PRO A 368 17.72 -6.42 -25.40
CA PRO A 368 18.45 -5.44 -26.18
C PRO A 368 17.45 -4.77 -27.13
N LEU A 369 17.38 -3.44 -27.10
CA LEU A 369 16.68 -2.65 -28.10
C LEU A 369 17.28 -3.07 -29.43
N GLY A 370 16.50 -3.80 -30.23
CA GLY A 370 16.88 -4.11 -31.59
C GLY A 370 17.10 -2.82 -32.34
N VAL A 371 18.34 -2.55 -32.70
CA VAL A 371 18.70 -1.52 -33.65
C VAL A 371 18.24 -2.05 -35.01
N GLY A 372 17.12 -1.53 -35.47
CA GLY A 372 16.61 -1.72 -36.82
C GLY A 372 16.22 -0.38 -37.42
#